data_05be0aacf25ca6a3bcab1f49c14fa441
#
_entry.id   05be0aacf25ca6a3bcab1f49c14fa441
#
_cell.length_a   1.000
_cell.length_b   1.000
_cell.length_c   1.000
_cell.angle_alpha   90.00
_cell.angle_beta   90.00
_cell.angle_gamma   90.00
#
_symmetry.space_group_name_H-M   'P 1'
#
loop_
_entity.id
_entity.type
_entity.pdbx_description
1 polymer ?
#
loop_
_entity_poly.entity_id
_entity_poly.type
_entity_poly.pdbx_seq_one_letter_code
_entity_poly.pdbx_strand_id
1 'polypeptide(L)'
;MIALALAMAAGSVGAAAAPRYLWRTDPAAPEAATLAGRIAAPAGFERVPAPPGSFAEWLRNLPLSADGTPVRLYDGRLKWSQDKHVAVIDIDTGTRNLQQCADAVMRLRAEYLLASGRARDIAFNDTQGKRLAFRGSPADRKAFQRYMIQVFSYAGTYSLEREMLRVAPADMRIGDAFIKGGFPGHAVLVVDMAANGVTGERRFLLAQSYMPAQDMHVLKNPNSQDGTAWYQMPTGDGDLITPEWTFQSNQLRRFRE
;
A
#
# COMPACT_ATOMS: atom_id res chain seq x y z
N MET A 1 -41.95 42.45 -22.15
CA MET A 1 -40.78 41.97 -21.36
C MET A 1 -40.95 40.48 -21.17
N ILE A 2 -40.13 39.69 -21.90
CA ILE A 2 -40.15 38.23 -21.84
C ILE A 2 -38.97 37.83 -20.96
N ALA A 3 -39.24 37.24 -19.80
CA ALA A 3 -38.20 36.72 -18.89
C ALA A 3 -37.73 35.35 -19.38
N LEU A 4 -36.46 35.25 -19.76
CA LEU A 4 -35.81 34.01 -20.16
C LEU A 4 -35.32 33.30 -18.89
N ALA A 5 -35.97 32.20 -18.51
CA ALA A 5 -35.52 31.37 -17.40
C ALA A 5 -34.37 30.48 -17.86
N LEU A 6 -33.19 30.70 -17.32
CA LEU A 6 -32.00 29.88 -17.55
C LEU A 6 -32.10 28.64 -16.64
N ALA A 7 -32.46 27.49 -17.17
CA ALA A 7 -32.43 26.22 -16.45
C ALA A 7 -30.95 25.75 -16.32
N MET A 8 -30.38 25.81 -15.12
CA MET A 8 -29.12 25.16 -14.81
C MET A 8 -29.33 23.66 -14.73
N ALA A 9 -28.81 22.91 -15.68
CA ALA A 9 -28.73 21.47 -15.61
C ALA A 9 -27.65 21.10 -14.56
N ALA A 10 -28.10 20.61 -13.40
CA ALA A 10 -27.24 19.98 -12.42
C ALA A 10 -26.75 18.65 -13.01
N GLY A 11 -25.53 18.64 -13.52
CA GLY A 11 -24.86 17.40 -13.95
C GLY A 11 -24.71 16.49 -12.72
N SER A 12 -25.36 15.34 -12.73
CA SER A 12 -25.12 14.28 -11.76
C SER A 12 -23.67 13.84 -11.88
N VAL A 13 -22.83 14.21 -10.92
CA VAL A 13 -21.51 13.59 -10.74
C VAL A 13 -21.81 12.12 -10.37
N GLY A 14 -21.66 11.24 -11.35
CA GLY A 14 -21.82 9.80 -11.12
C GLY A 14 -20.90 9.40 -9.97
N ALA A 15 -21.43 8.68 -8.97
CA ALA A 15 -20.64 8.14 -7.88
C ALA A 15 -19.50 7.31 -8.48
N ALA A 16 -18.26 7.64 -8.12
CA ALA A 16 -17.09 6.88 -8.56
C ALA A 16 -17.28 5.42 -8.09
N ALA A 17 -16.99 4.47 -8.98
CA ALA A 17 -17.10 3.06 -8.64
C ALA A 17 -16.13 2.74 -7.47
N ALA A 18 -16.61 1.97 -6.49
CA ALA A 18 -15.79 1.54 -5.37
C ALA A 18 -14.53 0.78 -5.83
N PRO A 19 -13.42 0.86 -5.08
CA PRO A 19 -12.20 0.11 -5.36
C PRO A 19 -12.46 -1.38 -5.55
N ARG A 20 -11.77 -1.99 -6.51
CA ARG A 20 -11.93 -3.41 -6.84
C ARG A 20 -10.64 -4.17 -6.51
N TYR A 21 -10.79 -5.35 -5.90
CA TYR A 21 -9.70 -6.24 -5.48
C TYR A 21 -9.82 -7.57 -6.21
N LEU A 22 -9.16 -7.67 -7.37
CA LEU A 22 -9.35 -8.75 -8.35
C LEU A 22 -8.86 -10.14 -7.89
N TRP A 23 -8.18 -10.22 -6.76
CA TRP A 23 -7.82 -11.51 -6.14
C TRP A 23 -8.95 -12.13 -5.30
N ARG A 24 -10.01 -11.36 -5.00
CA ARG A 24 -11.16 -11.82 -4.24
C ARG A 24 -12.24 -12.38 -5.18
N THR A 25 -13.01 -13.33 -4.67
CA THR A 25 -14.22 -13.83 -5.37
C THR A 25 -15.25 -12.72 -5.53
N ASP A 26 -15.47 -11.91 -4.45
CA ASP A 26 -16.18 -10.64 -4.52
C ASP A 26 -15.15 -9.52 -4.54
N PRO A 27 -14.95 -8.83 -5.67
CA PRO A 27 -13.96 -7.76 -5.79
C PRO A 27 -14.23 -6.53 -4.91
N ALA A 28 -15.46 -6.32 -4.45
CA ALA A 28 -15.78 -5.27 -3.50
C ALA A 28 -15.46 -5.71 -2.07
N ALA A 29 -15.04 -4.77 -1.22
CA ALA A 29 -14.90 -4.99 0.21
C ALA A 29 -15.97 -4.18 0.95
N PRO A 30 -16.75 -4.77 1.88
CA PRO A 30 -17.60 -3.99 2.75
C PRO A 30 -16.78 -2.95 3.51
N GLU A 31 -17.29 -1.73 3.66
CA GLU A 31 -16.57 -0.64 4.31
C GLU A 31 -16.03 -1.05 5.69
N ALA A 32 -16.85 -1.71 6.51
CA ALA A 32 -16.47 -2.19 7.83
C ALA A 32 -15.31 -3.22 7.83
N ALA A 33 -15.00 -3.83 6.69
CA ALA A 33 -13.90 -4.78 6.53
C ALA A 33 -12.67 -4.16 5.84
N THR A 34 -12.68 -2.85 5.58
CA THR A 34 -11.55 -2.15 4.95
C THR A 34 -10.59 -1.58 6.01
N LEU A 35 -9.39 -1.21 5.56
CA LEU A 35 -8.41 -0.52 6.40
C LEU A 35 -9.02 0.75 7.00
N ALA A 36 -9.68 1.59 6.20
CA ALA A 36 -10.29 2.83 6.68
C ALA A 36 -11.46 2.58 7.64
N GLY A 37 -12.25 1.54 7.40
CA GLY A 37 -13.41 1.22 8.25
C GLY A 37 -13.00 0.68 9.62
N ARG A 38 -11.82 0.02 9.73
CA ARG A 38 -11.38 -0.64 10.97
C ARG A 38 -10.34 0.15 11.76
N ILE A 39 -9.50 0.95 11.13
CA ILE A 39 -8.46 1.72 11.80
C ILE A 39 -8.83 3.19 11.74
N ALA A 40 -9.54 3.69 12.76
CA ALA A 40 -9.97 5.10 12.83
C ALA A 40 -8.79 6.08 12.75
N ALA A 41 -9.01 7.28 12.22
CA ALA A 41 -8.02 8.36 12.34
C ALA A 41 -7.81 8.73 13.82
N PRO A 42 -6.60 9.19 14.21
CA PRO A 42 -6.37 9.63 15.58
C PRO A 42 -7.29 10.79 15.97
N ALA A 43 -7.57 10.94 17.26
CA ALA A 43 -8.39 12.04 17.75
C ALA A 43 -7.80 13.41 17.33
N GLY A 44 -8.63 14.29 16.76
CA GLY A 44 -8.21 15.58 16.24
C GLY A 44 -7.54 15.56 14.87
N PHE A 45 -7.51 14.40 14.21
CA PHE A 45 -6.99 14.26 12.85
C PHE A 45 -8.11 13.84 11.88
N GLU A 46 -8.03 14.34 10.66
CA GLU A 46 -8.89 13.95 9.56
C GLU A 46 -8.05 13.25 8.46
N ARG A 47 -8.63 12.25 7.80
CA ARG A 47 -7.95 11.63 6.67
C ARG A 47 -7.69 12.63 5.57
N VAL A 48 -6.45 12.65 5.04
CA VAL A 48 -6.14 13.50 3.88
C VAL A 48 -6.99 13.07 2.67
N PRO A 49 -7.34 13.99 1.75
CA PRO A 49 -8.08 13.62 0.55
C PRO A 49 -7.41 12.50 -0.24
N ALA A 50 -8.21 11.54 -0.69
CA ALA A 50 -7.79 10.49 -1.61
C ALA A 50 -8.71 10.55 -2.83
N PRO A 51 -8.25 11.07 -3.98
CA PRO A 51 -9.10 11.24 -5.17
C PRO A 51 -9.71 9.90 -5.62
N PRO A 52 -10.99 9.90 -6.05
CA PRO A 52 -11.64 8.70 -6.55
C PRO A 52 -10.85 8.01 -7.67
N GLY A 53 -10.74 6.68 -7.63
CA GLY A 53 -9.97 5.86 -8.58
C GLY A 53 -8.46 5.94 -8.42
N SER A 54 -7.93 6.73 -7.46
CA SER A 54 -6.50 6.85 -7.21
C SER A 54 -5.92 5.63 -6.47
N PHE A 55 -4.60 5.47 -6.55
CA PHE A 55 -3.89 4.46 -5.76
C PHE A 55 -4.07 4.71 -4.25
N ALA A 56 -4.17 5.98 -3.84
CA ALA A 56 -4.41 6.38 -2.46
C ALA A 56 -5.76 5.89 -1.95
N GLU A 57 -6.84 6.09 -2.71
CA GLU A 57 -8.16 5.58 -2.36
C GLU A 57 -8.17 4.05 -2.30
N TRP A 58 -7.54 3.41 -3.29
CA TRP A 58 -7.45 1.96 -3.36
C TRP A 58 -6.71 1.35 -2.16
N LEU A 59 -5.57 1.94 -1.74
CA LEU A 59 -4.82 1.50 -0.56
C LEU A 59 -5.60 1.72 0.74
N ARG A 60 -6.25 2.86 0.91
CA ARG A 60 -7.07 3.19 2.08
C ARG A 60 -8.22 2.20 2.30
N ASN A 61 -8.74 1.66 1.22
CA ASN A 61 -9.85 0.72 1.26
C ASN A 61 -9.41 -0.74 1.14
N LEU A 62 -8.13 -1.07 1.31
CA LEU A 62 -7.64 -2.45 1.30
C LEU A 62 -8.48 -3.34 2.23
N PRO A 63 -8.96 -4.49 1.75
CA PRO A 63 -9.69 -5.43 2.58
C PRO A 63 -8.77 -6.01 3.65
N LEU A 64 -9.28 -6.15 4.86
CA LEU A 64 -8.59 -6.74 6.00
C LEU A 64 -9.23 -8.10 6.34
N SER A 65 -8.40 -9.04 6.75
CA SER A 65 -8.84 -10.30 7.35
C SER A 65 -9.58 -10.03 8.67
N ALA A 66 -10.27 -11.00 9.22
CA ALA A 66 -10.98 -10.87 10.50
C ALA A 66 -10.06 -10.34 11.62
N ASP A 67 -10.66 -9.66 12.61
CA ASP A 67 -9.91 -9.16 13.76
C ASP A 67 -9.19 -10.28 14.48
N GLY A 68 -7.97 -10.01 14.95
CA GLY A 68 -7.15 -11.00 15.65
C GLY A 68 -6.54 -12.07 14.73
N THR A 69 -6.70 -11.96 13.40
CA THR A 69 -6.03 -12.88 12.46
C THR A 69 -4.52 -12.79 12.65
N PRO A 70 -3.83 -13.92 12.96
CA PRO A 70 -2.39 -13.91 13.10
C PRO A 70 -1.69 -13.87 11.74
N VAL A 71 -0.49 -13.25 11.69
CA VAL A 71 0.38 -13.29 10.53
C VAL A 71 0.95 -14.70 10.35
N ARG A 72 0.78 -15.26 9.15
CA ARG A 72 1.32 -16.55 8.76
C ARG A 72 2.41 -16.40 7.71
N LEU A 73 3.33 -17.36 7.71
CA LEU A 73 4.33 -17.51 6.68
C LEU A 73 3.71 -18.20 5.44
N TYR A 74 4.40 -18.13 4.30
CA TYR A 74 4.02 -18.74 3.03
C TYR A 74 3.71 -20.25 3.11
N ASP A 75 4.23 -20.93 4.12
CA ASP A 75 4.03 -22.37 4.38
C ASP A 75 2.96 -22.66 5.43
N GLY A 76 2.21 -21.63 5.85
CA GLY A 76 1.10 -21.72 6.81
C GLY A 76 1.51 -21.65 8.29
N ARG A 77 2.80 -21.73 8.62
CA ARG A 77 3.28 -21.57 10.00
C ARG A 77 3.02 -20.16 10.50
N LEU A 78 2.82 -20.01 11.80
CA LEU A 78 2.72 -18.70 12.43
C LEU A 78 4.07 -17.97 12.35
N LYS A 79 4.03 -16.67 12.09
CA LYS A 79 5.18 -15.80 12.32
C LYS A 79 5.56 -15.89 13.82
N TRP A 80 6.83 -15.97 14.14
CA TRP A 80 7.33 -16.14 15.50
C TRP A 80 6.91 -15.01 16.45
N SER A 81 6.67 -13.79 15.93
CA SER A 81 6.29 -12.61 16.69
C SER A 81 4.97 -12.05 16.16
N GLN A 82 3.93 -12.05 16.98
CA GLN A 82 2.57 -11.61 16.62
C GLN A 82 2.23 -10.21 17.15
N ASP A 83 3.14 -9.54 17.84
CA ASP A 83 2.96 -8.24 18.48
C ASP A 83 3.35 -7.05 17.59
N LYS A 84 3.71 -7.30 16.33
CA LYS A 84 4.24 -6.30 15.39
C LYS A 84 3.19 -5.67 14.46
N HIS A 85 1.97 -6.20 14.45
CA HIS A 85 0.90 -5.77 13.56
C HIS A 85 -0.38 -5.43 14.30
N VAL A 86 -1.27 -4.70 13.66
CA VAL A 86 -2.62 -4.38 14.14
C VAL A 86 -3.70 -5.03 13.27
N ALA A 87 -3.40 -5.35 12.03
CA ALA A 87 -4.32 -6.00 11.10
C ALA A 87 -3.56 -6.74 10.00
N VAL A 88 -4.15 -7.80 9.47
CA VAL A 88 -3.67 -8.55 8.30
C VAL A 88 -4.48 -8.13 7.08
N ILE A 89 -3.80 -7.81 5.97
CA ILE A 89 -4.46 -7.50 4.69
C ILE A 89 -4.95 -8.82 4.07
N ASP A 90 -6.21 -8.84 3.63
CA ASP A 90 -6.84 -10.01 3.02
C ASP A 90 -6.37 -10.20 1.57
N ILE A 91 -5.12 -10.62 1.42
CA ILE A 91 -4.48 -10.97 0.14
C ILE A 91 -3.56 -12.18 0.34
N ASP A 92 -3.54 -13.09 -0.63
CA ASP A 92 -2.74 -14.31 -0.54
C ASP A 92 -1.22 -14.02 -0.59
N THR A 93 -0.45 -14.78 0.18
CA THR A 93 1.03 -14.76 0.15
C THR A 93 1.59 -15.71 -0.92
N GLY A 94 0.77 -16.63 -1.41
CA GLY A 94 1.20 -17.78 -2.22
C GLY A 94 1.86 -18.85 -1.36
N THR A 95 2.39 -19.90 -2.04
CA THR A 95 2.94 -21.08 -1.39
C THR A 95 4.47 -21.17 -1.47
N ARG A 96 5.13 -20.12 -1.92
CA ARG A 96 6.58 -20.04 -2.10
C ARG A 96 7.17 -18.92 -1.25
N ASN A 97 8.40 -19.11 -0.79
CA ASN A 97 9.12 -18.05 -0.05
C ASN A 97 9.62 -16.95 -1.01
N LEU A 98 8.67 -16.21 -1.62
CA LEU A 98 8.97 -15.18 -2.64
C LEU A 98 8.38 -13.82 -2.30
N GLN A 99 7.07 -13.72 -2.01
CA GLN A 99 6.41 -12.44 -1.75
C GLN A 99 6.89 -11.84 -0.41
N GLN A 100 8.07 -11.24 -0.42
CA GLN A 100 8.70 -10.59 0.73
C GLN A 100 8.42 -9.08 0.76
N CYS A 101 9.21 -8.28 1.45
CA CYS A 101 8.95 -6.86 1.71
C CYS A 101 8.74 -6.00 0.44
N ALA A 102 9.72 -5.97 -0.47
CA ALA A 102 9.60 -5.21 -1.72
C ALA A 102 8.52 -5.80 -2.65
N ASP A 103 8.37 -7.13 -2.60
CA ASP A 103 7.41 -7.84 -3.43
C ASP A 103 5.96 -7.50 -3.05
N ALA A 104 5.70 -7.28 -1.76
CA ALA A 104 4.42 -6.77 -1.28
C ALA A 104 4.10 -5.39 -1.87
N VAL A 105 5.07 -4.47 -1.90
CA VAL A 105 4.93 -3.13 -2.49
C VAL A 105 4.64 -3.23 -3.99
N MET A 106 5.41 -4.03 -4.71
CA MET A 106 5.23 -4.28 -6.15
C MET A 106 3.89 -4.98 -6.44
N ARG A 107 3.49 -5.96 -5.61
CA ARG A 107 2.22 -6.66 -5.73
C ARG A 107 1.03 -5.71 -5.63
N LEU A 108 0.98 -4.88 -4.59
CA LEU A 108 -0.13 -3.94 -4.39
C LEU A 108 -0.20 -2.91 -5.53
N ARG A 109 0.95 -2.40 -6.01
CA ARG A 109 0.96 -1.50 -7.17
C ARG A 109 0.45 -2.19 -8.44
N ALA A 110 0.88 -3.41 -8.72
CA ALA A 110 0.46 -4.17 -9.89
C ALA A 110 -1.04 -4.52 -9.84
N GLU A 111 -1.56 -4.94 -8.68
CA GLU A 111 -3.00 -5.23 -8.50
C GLU A 111 -3.86 -3.98 -8.71
N TYR A 112 -3.45 -2.83 -8.19
CA TYR A 112 -4.12 -1.56 -8.45
C TYR A 112 -4.14 -1.22 -9.94
N LEU A 113 -3.00 -1.27 -10.61
CA LEU A 113 -2.92 -0.97 -12.05
C LEU A 113 -3.79 -1.92 -12.87
N LEU A 114 -3.82 -3.21 -12.51
CA LEU A 114 -4.67 -4.20 -13.16
C LEU A 114 -6.16 -3.88 -12.96
N ALA A 115 -6.55 -3.58 -11.72
CA ALA A 115 -7.94 -3.25 -11.37
C ALA A 115 -8.42 -1.94 -12.00
N SER A 116 -7.52 -0.98 -12.21
CA SER A 116 -7.78 0.32 -12.86
C SER A 116 -7.74 0.26 -14.39
N GLY A 117 -7.64 -0.94 -15.00
CA GLY A 117 -7.55 -1.09 -16.45
C GLY A 117 -6.22 -0.67 -17.07
N ARG A 118 -5.20 -0.41 -16.26
CA ARG A 118 -3.87 0.07 -16.64
C ARG A 118 -2.84 -1.08 -16.72
N ALA A 119 -3.25 -2.26 -17.16
CA ALA A 119 -2.41 -3.45 -17.23
C ALA A 119 -1.11 -3.24 -18.03
N ARG A 120 -1.12 -2.36 -19.05
CA ARG A 120 0.06 -2.03 -19.87
C ARG A 120 1.14 -1.27 -19.11
N ASP A 121 0.78 -0.61 -18.00
CA ASP A 121 1.70 0.16 -17.17
C ASP A 121 2.41 -0.75 -16.13
N ILE A 122 1.97 -2.01 -16.00
CA ILE A 122 2.57 -2.95 -15.05
C ILE A 122 3.94 -3.39 -15.56
N ALA A 123 4.98 -2.87 -14.93
CA ALA A 123 6.35 -3.28 -15.18
C ALA A 123 7.23 -2.94 -13.97
N PHE A 124 8.25 -3.77 -13.74
CA PHE A 124 9.30 -3.56 -12.73
C PHE A 124 10.64 -3.94 -13.32
N ASN A 125 11.71 -3.35 -12.80
CA ASN A 125 13.07 -3.74 -13.21
C ASN A 125 13.60 -4.85 -12.30
N ASP A 126 14.30 -5.82 -12.88
CA ASP A 126 15.06 -6.79 -12.11
C ASP A 126 16.35 -6.15 -11.52
N THR A 127 17.10 -6.92 -10.73
CA THR A 127 18.34 -6.45 -10.10
C THR A 127 19.46 -6.12 -11.09
N GLN A 128 19.35 -6.52 -12.36
CA GLN A 128 20.27 -6.19 -13.43
C GLN A 128 19.81 -4.98 -14.27
N GLY A 129 18.62 -4.41 -13.94
CA GLY A 129 18.02 -3.28 -14.65
C GLY A 129 17.18 -3.69 -15.86
N LYS A 130 16.96 -4.98 -16.12
CA LYS A 130 16.09 -5.45 -17.19
C LYS A 130 14.64 -5.24 -16.83
N ARG A 131 13.87 -4.63 -17.75
CA ARG A 131 12.44 -4.37 -17.56
C ARG A 131 11.63 -5.66 -17.72
N LEU A 132 10.92 -6.03 -16.68
CA LEU A 132 9.93 -7.10 -16.64
C LEU A 132 8.54 -6.45 -16.80
N ALA A 133 7.95 -6.52 -18.00
CA ALA A 133 6.64 -5.94 -18.29
C ALA A 133 5.56 -7.02 -18.38
N PHE A 134 4.39 -6.77 -17.78
CA PHE A 134 3.23 -7.63 -17.94
C PHE A 134 2.67 -7.50 -19.37
N ARG A 135 2.50 -8.63 -20.04
CA ARG A 135 1.99 -8.69 -21.43
C ARG A 135 0.75 -9.59 -21.56
N GLY A 136 0.21 -10.05 -20.43
CA GLY A 136 -0.97 -10.90 -20.41
C GLY A 136 -2.27 -10.11 -20.55
N SER A 137 -3.38 -10.83 -20.79
CA SER A 137 -4.71 -10.24 -20.70
C SER A 137 -5.03 -9.84 -19.26
N PRO A 138 -5.65 -8.66 -19.02
CA PRO A 138 -6.11 -8.28 -17.68
C PRO A 138 -7.08 -9.28 -17.04
N ALA A 139 -7.82 -10.05 -17.87
CA ALA A 139 -8.74 -11.09 -17.40
C ALA A 139 -8.04 -12.41 -17.02
N ASP A 140 -6.80 -12.63 -17.46
CA ASP A 140 -6.06 -13.85 -17.14
C ASP A 140 -5.29 -13.72 -15.83
N ARG A 141 -5.98 -14.01 -14.72
CA ARG A 141 -5.39 -14.01 -13.38
C ARG A 141 -4.20 -14.99 -13.24
N LYS A 142 -4.23 -16.11 -13.94
CA LYS A 142 -3.11 -17.08 -13.91
C LYS A 142 -1.87 -16.52 -14.61
N ALA A 143 -2.03 -15.83 -15.75
CA ALA A 143 -0.92 -15.13 -16.40
C ALA A 143 -0.36 -14.02 -15.50
N PHE A 144 -1.21 -13.24 -14.82
CA PHE A 144 -0.78 -12.23 -13.87
C PHE A 144 -0.01 -12.84 -12.69
N GLN A 145 -0.48 -13.94 -12.10
CA GLN A 145 0.21 -14.63 -11.01
C GLN A 145 1.59 -15.17 -11.45
N ARG A 146 1.68 -15.78 -12.66
CA ARG A 146 2.98 -16.20 -13.20
C ARG A 146 3.95 -15.05 -13.39
N TYR A 147 3.45 -13.91 -13.87
CA TYR A 147 4.24 -12.69 -14.01
C TYR A 147 4.73 -12.18 -12.64
N MET A 148 3.85 -12.11 -11.62
CA MET A 148 4.26 -11.67 -10.28
C MET A 148 5.30 -12.61 -9.66
N ILE A 149 5.19 -13.92 -9.87
CA ILE A 149 6.23 -14.89 -9.45
C ILE A 149 7.58 -14.57 -10.13
N GLN A 150 7.57 -14.21 -11.41
CA GLN A 150 8.80 -13.77 -12.10
C GLN A 150 9.36 -12.48 -11.49
N VAL A 151 8.51 -11.49 -11.22
CA VAL A 151 8.94 -10.25 -10.56
C VAL A 151 9.58 -10.56 -9.20
N PHE A 152 8.92 -11.32 -8.34
CA PHE A 152 9.42 -11.69 -7.01
C PHE A 152 10.72 -12.51 -7.06
N SER A 153 11.00 -13.20 -8.14
CA SER A 153 12.22 -13.99 -8.29
C SER A 153 13.44 -13.16 -8.73
N TYR A 154 13.23 -12.02 -9.38
CA TYR A 154 14.32 -11.27 -10.03
C TYR A 154 14.42 -9.81 -9.63
N ALA A 155 13.34 -9.21 -9.10
CA ALA A 155 13.33 -7.87 -8.55
C ALA A 155 13.47 -7.92 -7.01
N GLY A 156 13.65 -6.76 -6.38
CA GLY A 156 13.76 -6.65 -4.93
C GLY A 156 13.98 -5.21 -4.50
N THR A 157 14.34 -4.97 -3.23
CA THR A 157 14.56 -3.63 -2.69
C THR A 157 15.61 -2.85 -3.49
N TYR A 158 16.66 -3.53 -3.96
CA TYR A 158 17.73 -2.90 -4.73
C TYR A 158 17.27 -2.31 -6.06
N SER A 159 16.48 -3.05 -6.84
CA SER A 159 15.94 -2.56 -8.12
C SER A 159 14.81 -1.55 -7.90
N LEU A 160 13.92 -1.83 -6.94
CA LEU A 160 12.77 -0.98 -6.65
C LEU A 160 13.19 0.43 -6.19
N GLU A 161 14.19 0.54 -5.30
CA GLU A 161 14.71 1.84 -4.87
C GLU A 161 15.22 2.68 -6.02
N ARG A 162 15.84 2.04 -7.02
CA ARG A 162 16.44 2.73 -8.18
C ARG A 162 15.43 3.18 -9.22
N GLU A 163 14.35 2.44 -9.38
CA GLU A 163 13.31 2.81 -10.35
C GLU A 163 12.32 3.84 -9.82
N MET A 164 12.17 3.96 -8.51
CA MET A 164 11.27 4.93 -7.88
C MET A 164 11.94 6.30 -7.71
N LEU A 165 11.12 7.36 -7.65
CA LEU A 165 11.57 8.73 -7.43
C LEU A 165 11.85 8.97 -5.94
N ARG A 166 12.90 9.71 -5.61
CA ARG A 166 13.12 10.24 -4.26
C ARG A 166 12.06 11.28 -3.92
N VAL A 167 11.58 11.27 -2.70
CA VAL A 167 10.57 12.19 -2.18
C VAL A 167 11.06 12.77 -0.87
N ALA A 168 10.87 14.08 -0.67
CA ALA A 168 11.11 14.69 0.63
C ALA A 168 10.01 14.26 1.62
N PRO A 169 10.30 14.04 2.92
CA PRO A 169 9.28 13.66 3.91
C PRO A 169 8.09 14.61 3.96
N ALA A 170 8.30 15.91 3.77
CA ALA A 170 7.24 16.92 3.72
C ALA A 170 6.23 16.69 2.57
N ASP A 171 6.67 16.05 1.47
CA ASP A 171 5.87 15.78 0.28
C ASP A 171 5.26 14.37 0.28
N MET A 172 5.39 13.61 1.38
CA MET A 172 4.87 12.26 1.48
C MET A 172 3.38 12.18 1.11
N ARG A 173 3.02 11.11 0.40
CA ARG A 173 1.63 10.79 0.01
C ARG A 173 1.34 9.31 0.26
N ILE A 174 0.05 8.98 0.33
CA ILE A 174 -0.39 7.57 0.30
C ILE A 174 0.11 6.93 -1.00
N GLY A 175 0.70 5.75 -0.89
CA GLY A 175 1.33 5.04 -2.01
C GLY A 175 2.84 5.27 -2.15
N ASP A 176 3.43 6.18 -1.36
CA ASP A 176 4.88 6.24 -1.20
C ASP A 176 5.38 5.07 -0.35
N ALA A 177 6.65 4.73 -0.49
CA ALA A 177 7.26 3.66 0.27
C ALA A 177 8.61 4.10 0.87
N PHE A 178 8.89 3.72 2.10
CA PHE A 178 10.25 3.76 2.61
C PHE A 178 10.98 2.52 2.14
N ILE A 179 12.13 2.71 1.49
CA ILE A 179 12.91 1.63 0.89
C ILE A 179 14.39 1.81 1.20
N LYS A 180 14.97 0.82 1.88
CA LYS A 180 16.41 0.61 1.97
C LYS A 180 16.78 -0.45 0.95
N GLY A 181 17.34 -0.03 -0.19
CA GLY A 181 17.83 -0.94 -1.22
C GLY A 181 19.10 -1.67 -0.76
N GLY A 182 19.21 -2.93 -1.11
CA GLY A 182 20.41 -3.71 -0.82
C GLY A 182 20.16 -5.12 -0.30
N PHE A 183 21.23 -5.75 0.20
CA PHE A 183 21.27 -7.09 0.75
C PHE A 183 22.08 -7.06 2.06
N PRO A 184 21.43 -6.87 3.23
CA PRO A 184 20.00 -6.80 3.45
C PRO A 184 19.37 -5.48 3.03
N GLY A 185 18.08 -5.54 2.70
CA GLY A 185 17.25 -4.39 2.40
C GLY A 185 15.83 -4.60 2.92
N HIS A 186 15.04 -3.52 3.02
CA HIS A 186 13.65 -3.60 3.46
C HIS A 186 12.79 -2.52 2.79
N ALA A 187 11.48 -2.76 2.74
CA ALA A 187 10.50 -1.82 2.21
C ALA A 187 9.18 -1.90 2.99
N VAL A 188 8.58 -0.73 3.24
CA VAL A 188 7.25 -0.58 3.81
C VAL A 188 6.46 0.46 3.00
N LEU A 189 5.16 0.26 2.85
CA LEU A 189 4.27 1.09 2.04
C LEU A 189 3.39 1.98 2.91
N VAL A 190 3.28 3.27 2.58
CA VAL A 190 2.31 4.20 3.19
C VAL A 190 0.93 3.89 2.63
N VAL A 191 0.03 3.35 3.45
CA VAL A 191 -1.29 2.87 3.01
C VAL A 191 -2.44 3.80 3.37
N ASP A 192 -2.26 4.69 4.36
CA ASP A 192 -3.21 5.76 4.68
C ASP A 192 -2.50 6.93 5.34
N MET A 193 -3.13 8.12 5.34
CA MET A 193 -2.63 9.33 5.99
C MET A 193 -3.76 10.16 6.56
N ALA A 194 -3.47 10.85 7.68
CA ALA A 194 -4.34 11.81 8.33
C ALA A 194 -3.56 13.07 8.70
N ALA A 195 -4.24 14.20 8.79
CA ALA A 195 -3.67 15.49 9.16
C ALA A 195 -4.53 16.18 10.23
N ASN A 196 -3.88 16.90 11.11
CA ASN A 196 -4.55 17.82 12.03
C ASN A 196 -4.65 19.19 11.35
N GLY A 197 -5.88 19.67 11.10
CA GLY A 197 -6.13 20.92 10.39
C GLY A 197 -5.68 22.18 11.14
N VAL A 198 -5.46 22.09 12.47
CA VAL A 198 -5.03 23.22 13.30
C VAL A 198 -3.51 23.30 13.39
N THR A 199 -2.85 22.15 13.67
CA THR A 199 -1.39 22.11 13.88
C THR A 199 -0.60 21.84 12.60
N GLY A 200 -1.24 21.34 11.55
CA GLY A 200 -0.58 20.85 10.33
C GLY A 200 0.15 19.53 10.52
N GLU A 201 0.10 18.93 11.71
CA GLU A 201 0.73 17.64 11.98
C GLU A 201 0.12 16.55 11.11
N ARG A 202 0.96 15.62 10.63
CA ARG A 202 0.55 14.52 9.75
C ARG A 202 0.89 13.18 10.39
N ARG A 203 -0.01 12.23 10.22
CA ARG A 203 0.12 10.83 10.66
C ARG A 203 -0.08 9.91 9.48
N PHE A 204 0.51 8.72 9.52
CA PHE A 204 0.38 7.74 8.43
C PHE A 204 0.39 6.31 8.95
N LEU A 205 -0.20 5.42 8.17
CA LEU A 205 -0.19 3.97 8.40
C LEU A 205 0.81 3.31 7.45
N LEU A 206 1.48 2.30 7.93
CA LEU A 206 2.44 1.49 7.17
C LEU A 206 1.96 0.06 7.04
N ALA A 207 2.19 -0.54 5.87
CA ALA A 207 2.02 -1.97 5.64
C ALA A 207 3.30 -2.59 5.07
N GLN A 208 3.50 -3.86 5.39
CA GLN A 208 4.64 -4.67 4.91
C GLN A 208 4.27 -6.14 4.72
N SER A 209 5.10 -6.88 4.01
CA SER A 209 5.47 -8.27 4.26
C SER A 209 6.91 -8.31 4.77
N TYR A 210 7.46 -9.51 5.04
CA TYR A 210 8.84 -9.65 5.56
C TYR A 210 9.50 -10.93 5.06
N MET A 211 10.68 -11.24 5.57
CA MET A 211 11.40 -12.49 5.32
C MET A 211 11.32 -13.41 6.55
N PRO A 212 10.95 -14.70 6.40
CA PRO A 212 10.44 -15.36 5.19
C PRO A 212 9.15 -14.71 4.69
N ALA A 213 8.75 -14.98 3.42
CA ALA A 213 7.50 -14.49 2.84
C ALA A 213 6.31 -14.80 3.77
N GLN A 214 5.48 -13.81 4.02
CA GLN A 214 4.42 -13.86 5.02
C GLN A 214 3.25 -12.96 4.64
N ASP A 215 2.14 -13.08 5.34
CA ASP A 215 0.96 -12.26 5.11
C ASP A 215 1.32 -10.78 5.18
N MET A 216 0.80 -9.99 4.24
CA MET A 216 0.90 -8.54 4.30
C MET A 216 0.09 -8.04 5.50
N HIS A 217 0.66 -7.14 6.28
CA HIS A 217 0.02 -6.64 7.49
C HIS A 217 0.31 -5.16 7.73
N VAL A 218 -0.63 -4.51 8.41
CA VAL A 218 -0.50 -3.13 8.88
C VAL A 218 0.33 -3.13 10.15
N LEU A 219 1.37 -2.33 10.16
CA LEU A 219 2.33 -2.28 11.26
C LEU A 219 1.76 -1.56 12.49
N LYS A 220 2.09 -2.09 13.67
CA LYS A 220 1.96 -1.37 14.94
C LYS A 220 3.08 -0.33 15.03
N ASN A 221 2.77 0.86 15.54
CA ASN A 221 3.81 1.86 15.80
C ASN A 221 4.53 1.55 17.13
N PRO A 222 5.84 1.20 17.11
CA PRO A 222 6.57 0.85 18.33
C PRO A 222 6.82 2.05 19.25
N ASN A 223 6.73 3.28 18.72
CA ASN A 223 6.96 4.52 19.48
C ASN A 223 5.64 5.09 20.04
N SER A 224 4.51 4.42 19.78
CA SER A 224 3.22 4.86 20.30
C SER A 224 3.05 4.45 21.76
N GLN A 225 2.73 5.42 22.62
CA GLN A 225 2.41 5.18 24.03
C GLN A 225 1.02 4.59 24.23
N ASP A 226 0.09 4.85 23.32
CA ASP A 226 -1.31 4.40 23.34
C ASP A 226 -1.57 3.17 22.46
N GLY A 227 -0.53 2.60 21.86
CA GLY A 227 -0.62 1.41 21.01
C GLY A 227 -1.23 1.64 19.65
N THR A 228 -1.41 2.89 19.21
CA THR A 228 -1.92 3.21 17.87
C THR A 228 -1.01 2.69 16.76
N ALA A 229 -1.58 2.41 15.60
CA ALA A 229 -0.83 2.08 14.38
C ALA A 229 -0.30 3.32 13.64
N TRP A 230 -0.76 4.52 14.01
CA TRP A 230 -0.42 5.75 13.32
C TRP A 230 0.97 6.25 13.68
N TYR A 231 1.82 6.38 12.67
CA TYR A 231 3.18 6.93 12.76
C TYR A 231 3.16 8.44 12.66
N GLN A 232 4.12 9.09 13.32
CA GLN A 232 4.45 10.51 13.08
C GLN A 232 5.46 10.62 11.94
N MET A 233 5.41 11.76 11.23
CA MET A 233 6.47 12.10 10.28
C MET A 233 7.80 12.25 11.03
N PRO A 234 8.88 11.64 10.54
CA PRO A 234 10.21 11.96 11.04
C PRO A 234 10.48 13.46 10.89
N THR A 235 11.02 14.08 11.93
CA THR A 235 11.43 15.49 11.91
C THR A 235 12.89 15.60 11.50
N GLY A 236 13.19 16.52 10.58
CA GLY A 236 14.55 16.70 10.06
C GLY A 236 15.12 15.41 9.45
N ASP A 237 16.35 15.05 9.83
CA ASP A 237 17.03 13.82 9.41
C ASP A 237 16.71 12.63 10.34
N GLY A 238 15.62 12.71 11.10
CA GLY A 238 15.22 11.67 12.04
C GLY A 238 14.91 10.33 11.38
N ASP A 239 15.10 9.26 12.14
CA ASP A 239 14.83 7.89 11.71
C ASP A 239 13.34 7.55 11.86
N LEU A 240 12.81 6.79 10.91
CA LEU A 240 11.54 6.10 11.02
C LEU A 240 11.77 4.71 11.62
N ILE A 241 11.40 4.53 12.87
CA ILE A 241 11.52 3.26 13.59
C ILE A 241 10.23 2.46 13.36
N THR A 242 10.34 1.28 12.73
CA THR A 242 9.26 0.30 12.60
C THR A 242 9.54 -0.92 13.51
N PRO A 243 8.59 -1.84 13.72
CA PRO A 243 8.81 -2.97 14.63
C PRO A 243 9.98 -3.89 14.26
N GLU A 244 10.40 -3.90 13.01
CA GLU A 244 11.39 -4.86 12.49
C GLU A 244 12.50 -4.20 11.68
N TRP A 245 12.44 -2.87 11.45
CA TRP A 245 13.42 -2.14 10.66
C TRP A 245 13.45 -0.65 11.00
N THR A 246 14.59 -0.02 10.80
CA THR A 246 14.74 1.45 10.92
C THR A 246 15.11 2.03 9.57
N PHE A 247 14.35 3.04 9.12
CA PHE A 247 14.60 3.77 7.89
C PHE A 247 15.07 5.19 8.19
N GLN A 248 15.96 5.72 7.36
CA GLN A 248 16.25 7.14 7.33
C GLN A 248 15.14 7.91 6.60
N SER A 249 14.89 9.15 6.97
CA SER A 249 13.86 10.00 6.34
C SER A 249 14.05 10.17 4.83
N ASN A 250 15.31 10.19 4.34
CA ASN A 250 15.67 10.30 2.92
C ASN A 250 15.43 9.01 2.09
N GLN A 251 14.96 7.93 2.70
CA GLN A 251 14.67 6.67 2.03
C GLN A 251 13.23 6.57 1.50
N LEU A 252 12.48 7.68 1.54
CA LEU A 252 11.14 7.76 0.97
C LEU A 252 11.20 7.79 -0.57
N ARG A 253 10.36 6.98 -1.19
CA ARG A 253 10.29 6.76 -2.64
C ARG A 253 8.85 6.79 -3.14
N ARG A 254 8.66 7.18 -4.42
CA ARG A 254 7.37 7.23 -5.11
C ARG A 254 7.45 6.53 -6.45
N PHE A 255 6.43 5.75 -6.80
CA PHE A 255 6.30 5.21 -8.14
C PHE A 255 6.22 6.34 -9.19
N ARG A 256 6.84 6.13 -10.34
CA ARG A 256 6.61 6.99 -11.52
C ARG A 256 5.20 6.76 -12.03
N GLU A 257 4.51 7.83 -12.41
CA GLU A 257 3.18 7.78 -13.03
C GLU A 257 3.28 7.66 -14.55
#